data_275e5b802b9cc50a6991308be8a5a611
#
_entry.id   275e5b802b9cc50a6991308be8a5a611
#
_cell.length_a   1.000
_cell.length_b   1.000
_cell.length_c   1.000
_cell.angle_alpha   90.00
_cell.angle_beta   90.00
_cell.angle_gamma   90.00
#
_symmetry.space_group_name_H-M   'P 1'
#
loop_
_entity.id
_entity.type
_entity.pdbx_description
1 polymer ?
#
loop_
_entity_poly.entity_id
_entity_poly.type
_entity_poly.pdbx_seq_one_letter_code
_entity_poly.pdbx_strand_id
1 'polypeptide(L)'
;MSGTTVALMWEARATDGRGAELLAWARARAGELARPPLRSELMRAPQDRVLVITWWEGAYGDELPELPEPDAGIVTRPVHRWRFESLGSADR
;
A
#
# COMPACT_ATOMS: atom_id res chain seq x y z
N MET A 1 -25.42 -10.20 2.85
CA MET A 1 -24.74 -10.33 1.58
C MET A 1 -23.33 -9.81 1.71
N SER A 2 -22.41 -10.61 1.42
CA SER A 2 -21.03 -10.17 1.52
C SER A 2 -20.74 -9.13 0.46
N GLY A 3 -19.98 -8.16 0.80
CA GLY A 3 -19.52 -7.20 -0.15
C GLY A 3 -18.33 -7.73 -0.91
N THR A 4 -17.83 -6.91 -1.78
CA THR A 4 -16.58 -7.19 -2.44
C THR A 4 -15.42 -6.75 -1.55
N THR A 5 -14.25 -7.28 -1.86
CA THR A 5 -13.02 -6.88 -1.19
C THR A 5 -12.12 -6.22 -2.23
N VAL A 6 -11.56 -5.08 -1.86
CA VAL A 6 -10.69 -4.31 -2.74
C VAL A 6 -9.30 -4.27 -2.13
N ALA A 7 -8.29 -4.50 -2.95
CA ALA A 7 -6.89 -4.37 -2.54
C ALA A 7 -6.32 -3.10 -3.13
N LEU A 8 -5.73 -2.28 -2.27
CA LEU A 8 -5.00 -1.09 -2.69
C LEU A 8 -3.52 -1.39 -2.58
N MET A 9 -2.79 -1.09 -3.64
CA MET A 9 -1.34 -1.28 -3.66
C MET A 9 -0.67 0.07 -3.77
N TRP A 10 0.34 0.27 -2.93
CA TRP A 10 1.13 1.51 -2.85
C TRP A 10 2.59 1.08 -2.94
N GLU A 11 3.27 1.50 -3.99
CA GLU A 11 4.64 1.08 -4.21
C GLU A 11 5.52 2.30 -4.40
N ALA A 12 6.61 2.36 -3.66
CA ALA A 12 7.55 3.48 -3.74
C ALA A 12 8.96 2.94 -3.84
N ARG A 13 9.82 3.73 -4.45
CA ARG A 13 11.24 3.43 -4.55
C ARG A 13 12.02 4.54 -3.87
N ALA A 14 12.79 4.17 -2.86
CA ALA A 14 13.56 5.15 -2.12
C ALA A 14 14.81 5.58 -2.90
N THR A 15 15.31 6.75 -2.56
CA THR A 15 16.63 7.18 -2.97
C THR A 15 17.63 6.14 -2.49
N ASP A 16 18.72 5.95 -3.22
CA ASP A 16 19.68 4.91 -2.92
C ASP A 16 20.10 4.93 -1.46
N GLY A 17 20.00 3.78 -0.82
CA GLY A 17 20.38 3.61 0.56
C GLY A 17 19.33 4.03 1.59
N ARG A 18 18.17 4.55 1.15
CA ARG A 18 17.15 5.03 2.08
C ARG A 18 15.93 4.10 2.16
N GLY A 19 16.10 2.86 1.72
CA GLY A 19 14.98 1.91 1.74
C GLY A 19 14.45 1.63 3.13
N ALA A 20 15.34 1.50 4.11
CA ALA A 20 14.91 1.24 5.49
C ALA A 20 14.14 2.43 6.06
N GLU A 21 14.53 3.64 5.70
CA GLU A 21 13.82 4.83 6.14
C GLU A 21 12.43 4.90 5.51
N LEU A 22 12.35 4.58 4.22
CA LEU A 22 11.07 4.55 3.53
C LEU A 22 10.15 3.49 4.14
N LEU A 23 10.71 2.31 4.45
CA LEU A 23 9.91 1.24 5.06
C LEU A 23 9.34 1.66 6.41
N ALA A 24 10.16 2.30 7.24
CA ALA A 24 9.70 2.77 8.55
C ALA A 24 8.62 3.83 8.40
N TRP A 25 8.80 4.73 7.44
CA TRP A 25 7.81 5.77 7.17
C TRP A 25 6.49 5.14 6.73
N ALA A 26 6.56 4.19 5.80
CA ALA A 26 5.36 3.54 5.28
C ALA A 26 4.64 2.76 6.37
N ARG A 27 5.39 2.07 7.23
CA ARG A 27 4.79 1.34 8.36
C ARG A 27 4.03 2.30 9.26
N ALA A 28 4.62 3.44 9.57
CA ALA A 28 3.97 4.42 10.43
C ALA A 28 2.70 4.99 9.77
N ARG A 29 2.77 5.31 8.47
CA ARG A 29 1.61 5.85 7.78
C ARG A 29 0.48 4.81 7.67
N ALA A 30 0.84 3.54 7.46
CA ALA A 30 -0.17 2.48 7.39
C ALA A 30 -0.92 2.36 8.71
N GLY A 31 -0.24 2.61 9.83
CA GLY A 31 -0.89 2.57 11.14
C GLY A 31 -1.76 3.78 11.44
N GLU A 32 -1.70 4.81 10.60
CA GLU A 32 -2.43 6.06 10.83
C GLU A 32 -3.60 6.25 9.86
N LEU A 33 -3.95 5.22 9.09
CA LEU A 33 -5.06 5.35 8.17
C LEU A 33 -6.35 5.68 8.93
N ALA A 34 -7.27 6.39 8.24
CA ALA A 34 -8.47 6.91 8.88
C ALA A 34 -9.32 5.83 9.53
N ARG A 35 -9.23 4.60 9.01
CA ARG A 35 -9.85 3.46 9.67
C ARG A 35 -9.00 2.23 9.35
N PRO A 36 -9.10 1.16 10.15
CA PRO A 36 -8.25 -0.01 9.92
C PRO A 36 -8.70 -0.79 8.69
N PRO A 37 -7.78 -1.27 7.87
CA PRO A 37 -8.13 -2.19 6.79
C PRO A 37 -8.46 -3.56 7.35
N LEU A 38 -9.06 -4.41 6.51
CA LEU A 38 -9.27 -5.81 6.87
C LEU A 38 -7.93 -6.49 7.11
N ARG A 39 -6.93 -6.10 6.33
CA ARG A 39 -5.61 -6.68 6.39
C ARG A 39 -4.63 -5.70 5.76
N SER A 40 -3.39 -5.71 6.21
CA SER A 40 -2.35 -4.93 5.55
C SER A 40 -1.07 -5.74 5.55
N GLU A 41 -0.24 -5.48 4.56
CA GLU A 41 1.03 -6.18 4.44
C GLU A 41 2.07 -5.24 3.87
N LEU A 42 3.26 -5.24 4.46
CA LEU A 42 4.39 -4.47 3.97
C LEU A 42 5.39 -5.44 3.36
N MET A 43 5.92 -5.09 2.20
CA MET A 43 6.91 -5.88 1.51
C MET A 43 8.02 -4.99 1.01
N ARG A 44 9.20 -5.56 0.85
CA ARG A 44 10.32 -4.82 0.26
C ARG A 44 10.94 -5.66 -0.85
N ALA A 45 11.59 -4.97 -1.76
CA ALA A 45 12.23 -5.60 -2.90
C ALA A 45 13.58 -4.93 -3.14
N PRO A 46 14.43 -5.53 -4.00
CA PRO A 46 15.71 -4.89 -4.33
C PRO A 46 15.53 -3.48 -4.88
N GLN A 47 16.59 -2.69 -4.82
CA GLN A 47 16.61 -1.31 -5.29
C GLN A 47 15.78 -0.39 -4.39
N ASP A 48 15.75 -0.70 -3.09
CA ASP A 48 15.11 0.16 -2.09
C ASP A 48 13.63 0.38 -2.37
N ARG A 49 12.94 -0.65 -2.85
CA ARG A 49 11.50 -0.57 -3.11
C ARG A 49 10.69 -1.07 -1.93
N VAL A 50 9.55 -0.43 -1.69
CA VAL A 50 8.64 -0.78 -0.62
C VAL A 50 7.23 -0.86 -1.20
N LEU A 51 6.52 -1.92 -0.84
CA LEU A 51 5.13 -2.13 -1.26
C LEU A 51 4.27 -2.25 -0.03
N VAL A 52 3.14 -1.54 -0.02
CA VAL A 52 2.13 -1.69 1.01
C VAL A 52 0.84 -2.11 0.33
N ILE A 53 0.27 -3.20 0.80
CA ILE A 53 -1.03 -3.66 0.32
C ILE A 53 -2.01 -3.58 1.48
N THR A 54 -3.18 -2.98 1.22
CA THR A 54 -4.27 -2.95 2.21
C THR A 54 -5.51 -3.52 1.57
N TRP A 55 -6.26 -4.30 2.35
CA TRP A 55 -7.50 -4.92 1.88
C TRP A 55 -8.68 -4.27 2.58
N TRP A 56 -9.74 -3.99 1.83
CA TRP A 56 -10.89 -3.23 2.32
C TRP A 56 -12.17 -3.90 1.87
N GLU A 57 -13.16 -3.90 2.74
CA GLU A 57 -14.51 -4.27 2.34
C GLU A 57 -15.14 -3.07 1.65
N GLY A 58 -15.69 -3.31 0.45
CA GLY A 58 -16.32 -2.22 -0.28
C GLY A 58 -16.31 -2.48 -1.78
N ALA A 59 -16.83 -1.53 -2.53
CA ALA A 59 -16.87 -1.60 -3.98
C ALA A 59 -15.59 -1.03 -4.57
N TYR A 60 -15.28 -1.45 -5.78
CA TYR A 60 -14.07 -1.04 -6.45
C TYR A 60 -13.93 0.48 -6.55
N GLY A 61 -15.04 1.19 -6.74
CA GLY A 61 -15.00 2.64 -6.89
C GLY A 61 -15.14 3.43 -5.61
N ASP A 62 -15.21 2.77 -4.45
CA ASP A 62 -15.37 3.47 -3.19
C ASP A 62 -14.15 4.32 -2.86
N GLU A 63 -14.37 5.40 -2.11
CA GLU A 63 -13.27 6.14 -1.52
C GLU A 63 -12.75 5.37 -0.32
N LEU A 64 -11.47 5.03 -0.37
CA LEU A 64 -10.83 4.23 0.67
C LEU A 64 -9.60 4.97 1.18
N PRO A 65 -9.24 4.79 2.46
CA PRO A 65 -8.04 5.43 2.99
C PRO A 65 -6.80 4.95 2.23
N GLU A 66 -5.91 5.88 1.91
CA GLU A 66 -4.68 5.56 1.17
C GLU A 66 -3.50 6.21 1.85
N LEU A 67 -2.33 5.60 1.70
CA LEU A 67 -1.11 6.20 2.20
C LEU A 67 -0.80 7.45 1.40
N PRO A 68 -0.28 8.49 2.06
CA PRO A 68 0.07 9.71 1.33
C PRO A 68 1.36 9.55 0.55
N GLU A 69 1.73 10.57 -0.16
CA GLU A 69 2.98 10.63 -0.89
C GLU A 69 4.10 10.95 0.11
N PRO A 70 5.25 10.23 0.07
CA PRO A 70 6.38 10.58 0.91
C PRO A 70 7.04 11.88 0.46
N ASP A 71 7.91 12.42 1.31
CA ASP A 71 8.70 13.59 0.93
C ASP A 71 9.51 13.28 -0.32
N ALA A 72 9.61 14.27 -1.21
CA ALA A 72 10.28 14.07 -2.50
C ALA A 72 11.74 13.66 -2.33
N GLY A 73 12.39 14.07 -1.23
CA GLY A 73 13.79 13.72 -1.00
C GLY A 73 14.01 12.26 -0.65
N ILE A 74 12.96 11.55 -0.26
CA ILE A 74 13.08 10.16 0.14
C ILE A 74 12.90 9.21 -1.05
N VAL A 75 12.13 9.63 -2.04
CA VAL A 75 11.79 8.76 -3.17
C VAL A 75 12.38 9.29 -4.47
N THR A 76 12.62 8.37 -5.41
CA THR A 76 13.22 8.73 -6.69
C THR A 76 12.18 9.09 -7.74
N ARG A 77 10.92 8.76 -7.48
CA ARG A 77 9.83 8.99 -8.42
C ARG A 77 8.52 9.01 -7.67
N PRO A 78 7.44 9.49 -8.30
CA PRO A 78 6.12 9.44 -7.66
C PRO A 78 5.73 8.00 -7.31
N VAL A 79 4.94 7.85 -6.27
CA VAL A 79 4.44 6.56 -5.83
C VAL A 79 3.54 5.97 -6.91
N HIS A 80 3.69 4.67 -7.13
CA HIS A 80 2.77 3.93 -7.99
C HIS A 80 1.62 3.40 -7.15
N ARG A 81 0.40 3.54 -7.65
CA ARG A 81 -0.79 3.11 -6.94
C ARG A 81 -1.64 2.26 -7.86
N TRP A 82 -2.06 1.11 -7.36
CA TRP A 82 -2.94 0.21 -8.11
C TRP A 82 -4.10 -0.18 -7.23
N ARG A 83 -5.21 -0.49 -7.85
CA ARG A 83 -6.39 -0.95 -7.15
C ARG A 83 -6.94 -2.16 -7.90
N PHE A 84 -7.26 -3.22 -7.14
CA PHE A 84 -7.79 -4.44 -7.71
C PHE A 84 -8.94 -4.93 -6.87
N GLU A 85 -9.93 -5.53 -7.51
CA GLU A 85 -10.98 -6.23 -6.80
C GLU A 85 -10.47 -7.64 -6.49
N SER A 86 -10.59 -8.06 -5.23
CA SER A 86 -10.15 -9.39 -4.85
C SER A 86 -11.23 -10.39 -5.18
N LEU A 87 -10.86 -11.45 -5.85
CA LEU A 87 -11.79 -12.52 -6.19
C LEU A 87 -11.60 -13.73 -5.29
N GLY A 88 -10.80 -13.58 -4.23
CA GLY A 88 -10.53 -14.65 -3.30
C GLY A 88 -9.23 -15.35 -3.61
N SER A 89 -9.06 -16.52 -2.99
CA SER A 89 -7.85 -17.29 -3.17
C SER A 89 -7.77 -17.84 -4.59
N ALA A 90 -6.56 -17.97 -5.11
CA ALA A 90 -6.32 -18.59 -6.41
C ALA A 90 -6.20 -20.10 -6.30
N ASP A 91 -6.51 -20.68 -5.15
CA ASP A 91 -6.47 -22.13 -4.96
C ASP A 91 -7.47 -22.82 -5.86
N ARG A 92 -7.14 -24.04 -6.24
CA ARG A 92 -8.04 -24.86 -7.04
C ARG A 92 -9.10 -25.49 -6.20
#